data_ab078cec879bccc5b12ee2c768573efc
#
_entry.id   ab078cec879bccc5b12ee2c768573efc
#
_cell.length_a   1.000
_cell.length_b   1.000
_cell.length_c   1.000
_cell.angle_alpha   90.00
_cell.angle_beta   90.00
_cell.angle_gamma   90.00
#
_symmetry.space_group_name_H-M   'P 1'
#
loop_
_entity.id
_entity.type
_entity.pdbx_description
1 polymer ?
#
loop_
_entity_poly.entity_id
_entity_poly.type
_entity_poly.pdbx_seq_one_letter_code
_entity_poly.pdbx_strand_id
1 'polypeptide(L)'
;MLRSIFAKTTPRSNQPKLIRKCLYWSPLPLFCLLHFYEINTVRGGSMKPTLSPDSSAWNDICLFDRYSIHTLHDYNREDIVTLRCPTNPKRIIIKRILAVAGDTVKTRPPCPEPEVKVPRGHVWVEGDESFRSDDSNLYGPIPAALIESKLTRILWPPERYGPLIEPSIPINCTGPAYRHANDAIQRAKARRARVKIGRPYNVDADTY
;
A
#
# COMPACT_ATOMS: atom_id res chain seq x y z
N MET A 1 30.30 65.26 -29.66
CA MET A 1 29.60 64.21 -30.43
C MET A 1 30.09 62.87 -29.92
N LEU A 2 29.36 62.28 -28.99
CA LEU A 2 29.67 60.95 -28.41
C LEU A 2 28.36 60.16 -28.47
N ARG A 3 28.22 59.29 -29.47
CA ARG A 3 27.14 58.27 -29.53
C ARG A 3 27.65 57.02 -28.84
N SER A 4 27.17 56.75 -27.62
CA SER A 4 27.39 55.52 -26.89
C SER A 4 26.57 54.41 -27.52
N ILE A 5 27.25 53.42 -28.00
CA ILE A 5 26.68 52.16 -28.52
C ILE A 5 26.33 51.30 -27.35
N PHE A 6 25.08 51.29 -26.90
CA PHE A 6 24.52 50.28 -26.03
C PHE A 6 24.17 49.03 -26.85
N ALA A 7 25.12 48.11 -26.94
CA ALA A 7 24.81 46.77 -27.44
C ALA A 7 24.03 46.03 -26.35
N LYS A 8 22.71 45.92 -26.50
CA LYS A 8 21.87 45.00 -25.73
C LYS A 8 22.23 43.57 -26.13
N THR A 9 23.08 42.92 -25.35
CA THR A 9 23.26 41.48 -25.39
C THR A 9 21.99 40.83 -24.81
N THR A 10 21.08 40.45 -25.64
CA THR A 10 19.97 39.58 -25.25
C THR A 10 20.54 38.18 -24.93
N PRO A 11 20.33 37.62 -23.75
CA PRO A 11 20.77 36.26 -23.48
C PRO A 11 20.03 35.31 -24.43
N ARG A 12 20.76 34.66 -25.31
CA ARG A 12 20.26 33.65 -26.25
C ARG A 12 19.79 32.48 -25.41
N SER A 13 18.47 32.39 -25.20
CA SER A 13 17.87 31.35 -24.38
C SER A 13 18.14 29.97 -24.99
N ASN A 14 18.89 29.13 -24.30
CA ASN A 14 19.12 27.73 -24.65
C ASN A 14 17.88 26.83 -24.43
N GLN A 15 16.74 27.45 -24.15
CA GLN A 15 15.49 26.78 -23.83
C GLN A 15 14.99 25.76 -24.89
N PRO A 16 15.02 26.04 -26.20
CA PRO A 16 14.49 25.08 -27.16
C PRO A 16 15.27 23.76 -27.23
N LYS A 17 16.56 23.79 -26.94
CA LYS A 17 17.40 22.57 -26.92
C LYS A 17 17.13 21.71 -25.69
N LEU A 18 16.90 22.34 -24.53
CA LEU A 18 16.59 21.66 -23.29
C LEU A 18 15.20 21.01 -23.35
N ILE A 19 14.20 21.75 -23.80
CA ILE A 19 12.82 21.25 -23.97
C ILE A 19 12.81 20.07 -24.93
N ARG A 20 13.51 20.15 -26.06
CA ARG A 20 13.59 19.05 -27.04
C ARG A 20 14.29 17.81 -26.45
N LYS A 21 15.34 17.96 -25.64
CA LYS A 21 15.95 16.85 -24.91
C LYS A 21 15.00 16.23 -23.89
N CYS A 22 14.33 17.04 -23.09
CA CYS A 22 13.35 16.57 -22.13
C CYS A 22 12.20 15.80 -22.82
N LEU A 23 11.71 16.33 -23.94
CA LEU A 23 10.65 15.66 -24.70
C LEU A 23 11.12 14.34 -25.32
N TYR A 24 12.37 14.27 -25.79
CA TYR A 24 12.96 13.04 -26.34
C TYR A 24 13.13 11.95 -25.28
N TRP A 25 13.55 12.31 -24.07
CA TRP A 25 13.76 11.35 -22.97
C TRP A 25 12.52 11.10 -22.12
N SER A 26 11.44 11.88 -22.29
CA SER A 26 10.21 11.74 -21.50
C SER A 26 9.47 10.41 -21.68
N PRO A 27 9.49 9.71 -22.83
CA PRO A 27 8.77 8.45 -22.97
C PRO A 27 9.28 7.34 -22.02
N LEU A 28 10.58 7.31 -21.75
CA LEU A 28 11.17 6.27 -20.91
C LEU A 28 10.71 6.34 -19.44
N PRO A 29 10.87 7.48 -18.73
CA PRO A 29 10.38 7.58 -17.35
C PRO A 29 8.84 7.47 -17.28
N LEU A 30 8.12 7.98 -18.29
CA LEU A 30 6.68 7.84 -18.35
C LEU A 30 6.27 6.37 -18.49
N PHE A 31 6.92 5.61 -19.36
CA PHE A 31 6.70 4.17 -19.50
C PHE A 31 6.97 3.43 -18.19
N CYS A 32 8.10 3.72 -17.52
CA CYS A 32 8.44 3.13 -16.22
C CYS A 32 7.37 3.44 -15.16
N LEU A 33 6.94 4.69 -15.06
CA LEU A 33 5.90 5.09 -14.11
C LEU A 33 4.57 4.39 -14.40
N LEU A 34 4.12 4.34 -15.64
CA LEU A 34 2.85 3.72 -16.00
C LEU A 34 2.86 2.19 -15.90
N HIS A 35 4.04 1.57 -16.08
CA HIS A 35 4.16 0.11 -16.06
C HIS A 35 4.40 -0.45 -14.66
N PHE A 36 5.19 0.25 -13.86
CA PHE A 36 5.61 -0.23 -12.53
C PHE A 36 4.80 0.32 -11.38
N TYR A 37 4.13 1.46 -11.58
CA TYR A 37 3.35 2.10 -10.53
C TYR A 37 1.90 2.32 -10.96
N GLU A 38 1.02 2.34 -9.98
CA GLU A 38 -0.40 2.59 -10.16
C GLU A 38 -0.87 3.64 -9.16
N ILE A 39 -1.66 4.61 -9.62
CA ILE A 39 -2.25 5.63 -8.75
C ILE A 39 -3.74 5.36 -8.65
N ASN A 40 -4.21 5.06 -7.45
CA ASN A 40 -5.60 4.76 -7.20
C ASN A 40 -6.17 5.59 -6.07
N THR A 41 -7.45 5.95 -6.21
CA THR A 41 -8.23 6.56 -5.14
C THR A 41 -8.83 5.46 -4.27
N VAL A 42 -8.56 5.50 -2.97
CA VAL A 42 -9.09 4.55 -2.00
C VAL A 42 -10.55 4.85 -1.75
N ARG A 43 -11.42 3.92 -2.13
CA ARG A 43 -12.86 4.02 -1.91
C ARG A 43 -13.34 2.91 -0.98
N GLY A 44 -14.30 3.24 -0.12
CA GLY A 44 -14.87 2.29 0.85
C GLY A 44 -14.25 2.36 2.23
N GLY A 45 -14.85 1.65 3.18
CA GLY A 45 -14.55 1.76 4.62
C GLY A 45 -13.69 0.64 5.19
N SER A 46 -13.35 -0.39 4.40
CA SER A 46 -12.70 -1.60 4.94
C SER A 46 -11.29 -1.39 5.50
N MET A 47 -10.62 -0.30 5.08
CA MET A 47 -9.28 0.06 5.54
C MET A 47 -9.27 1.25 6.52
N LYS A 48 -10.45 1.68 6.98
CA LYS A 48 -10.54 2.72 8.02
C LYS A 48 -10.04 2.18 9.36
N PRO A 49 -9.44 3.03 10.16
CA PRO A 49 -9.11 4.45 9.95
C PRO A 49 -7.76 4.67 9.23
N THR A 50 -7.06 3.61 8.84
CA THR A 50 -5.70 3.70 8.27
C THR A 50 -5.71 4.46 6.94
N LEU A 51 -6.67 4.14 6.07
CA LEU A 51 -6.89 4.84 4.80
C LEU A 51 -8.27 5.49 4.80
N SER A 52 -8.35 6.68 4.22
CA SER A 52 -9.57 7.49 4.09
C SER A 52 -10.36 7.59 5.42
N PRO A 53 -9.74 8.07 6.53
CA PRO A 53 -10.41 8.17 7.82
C PRO A 53 -11.62 9.10 7.74
N ASP A 54 -12.61 8.88 8.62
CA ASP A 54 -13.81 9.72 8.67
C ASP A 54 -13.53 11.20 9.03
N SER A 55 -12.35 11.46 9.60
CA SER A 55 -11.88 12.83 9.87
C SER A 55 -11.40 13.57 8.62
N SER A 56 -11.16 12.86 7.51
CA SER A 56 -10.74 13.47 6.26
C SER A 56 -11.94 13.80 5.38
N ALA A 57 -11.99 15.01 4.85
CA ALA A 57 -13.00 15.43 3.88
C ALA A 57 -12.79 14.77 2.49
N TRP A 58 -11.62 14.17 2.27
CA TRP A 58 -11.18 13.63 0.99
C TRP A 58 -10.82 12.16 1.09
N ASN A 59 -11.07 11.42 0.02
CA ASN A 59 -10.54 10.06 -0.12
C ASN A 59 -9.04 10.11 -0.40
N ASP A 60 -8.28 9.20 0.18
CA ASP A 60 -6.86 9.09 -0.07
C ASP A 60 -6.59 8.70 -1.52
N ILE A 61 -5.66 9.39 -2.17
CA ILE A 61 -5.06 8.99 -3.44
C ILE A 61 -3.70 8.41 -3.12
N CYS A 62 -3.48 7.18 -3.51
CA CYS A 62 -2.32 6.39 -3.12
C CYS A 62 -1.52 5.93 -4.32
N LEU A 63 -0.21 5.84 -4.13
CA LEU A 63 0.74 5.24 -5.06
C LEU A 63 0.97 3.79 -4.67
N PHE A 64 0.76 2.90 -5.61
CA PHE A 64 0.98 1.47 -5.45
C PHE A 64 2.12 1.01 -6.37
N ASP A 65 2.95 0.12 -5.88
CA ASP A 65 4.06 -0.51 -6.59
C ASP A 65 3.64 -1.90 -7.09
N ARG A 66 3.63 -2.05 -8.39
CA ARG A 66 3.34 -3.32 -9.09
C ARG A 66 4.59 -4.15 -9.31
N TYR A 67 5.73 -3.47 -9.50
CA TYR A 67 6.98 -4.13 -9.81
C TYR A 67 7.44 -5.06 -8.68
N SER A 68 7.39 -4.59 -7.44
CA SER A 68 7.75 -5.39 -6.27
C SER A 68 6.92 -6.68 -6.18
N ILE A 69 5.63 -6.62 -6.53
CA ILE A 69 4.76 -7.80 -6.47
C ILE A 69 5.00 -8.73 -7.65
N HIS A 70 4.92 -8.23 -8.89
CA HIS A 70 4.95 -9.09 -10.07
C HIS A 70 6.34 -9.63 -10.42
N THR A 71 7.40 -8.88 -10.10
CA THR A 71 8.77 -9.24 -10.46
C THR A 71 9.55 -9.84 -9.31
N LEU A 72 9.43 -9.24 -8.12
CA LEU A 72 10.22 -9.64 -6.96
C LEU A 72 9.45 -10.56 -6.01
N HIS A 73 8.12 -10.67 -6.15
CA HIS A 73 7.23 -11.37 -5.22
C HIS A 73 7.45 -10.91 -3.76
N ASP A 74 7.79 -9.60 -3.61
CA ASP A 74 8.10 -8.98 -2.33
C ASP A 74 6.82 -8.48 -1.66
N TYR A 75 6.22 -9.34 -0.85
CA TYR A 75 5.12 -9.00 0.03
C TYR A 75 5.39 -9.53 1.44
N ASN A 76 5.14 -8.67 2.40
CA ASN A 76 5.45 -8.94 3.79
C ASN A 76 4.20 -8.78 4.67
N ARG A 77 4.28 -9.26 5.90
CA ARG A 77 3.26 -9.01 6.92
C ARG A 77 3.10 -7.51 7.14
N GLU A 78 1.89 -7.06 7.38
CA GLU A 78 1.48 -5.67 7.56
C GLU A 78 1.48 -4.82 6.26
N ASP A 79 1.95 -5.33 5.12
CA ASP A 79 1.82 -4.63 3.84
C ASP A 79 0.35 -4.44 3.47
N ILE A 80 0.01 -3.26 2.98
CA ILE A 80 -1.28 -2.98 2.40
C ILE A 80 -1.18 -3.21 0.89
N VAL A 81 -2.03 -4.08 0.39
CA VAL A 81 -1.99 -4.52 -1.01
C VAL A 81 -3.33 -4.35 -1.69
N THR A 82 -3.29 -4.14 -3.00
CA THR A 82 -4.44 -4.33 -3.86
C THR A 82 -4.49 -5.77 -4.33
N LEU A 83 -5.66 -6.34 -4.40
CA LEU A 83 -5.84 -7.71 -4.87
C LEU A 83 -7.17 -7.88 -5.58
N ARG A 84 -7.24 -8.84 -6.48
CA ARG A 84 -8.51 -9.26 -7.10
C ARG A 84 -9.36 -10.00 -6.09
N CYS A 85 -10.62 -9.59 -6.01
CA CYS A 85 -11.57 -10.26 -5.12
C CYS A 85 -11.75 -11.71 -5.56
N PRO A 86 -11.59 -12.69 -4.65
CA PRO A 86 -11.73 -14.13 -5.00
C PRO A 86 -13.10 -14.49 -5.58
N THR A 87 -14.15 -13.82 -5.10
CA THR A 87 -15.53 -14.07 -5.56
C THR A 87 -15.91 -13.28 -6.80
N ASN A 88 -15.22 -12.17 -7.10
CA ASN A 88 -15.49 -11.34 -8.27
C ASN A 88 -14.18 -10.78 -8.84
N PRO A 89 -13.54 -11.45 -9.81
CA PRO A 89 -12.25 -11.04 -10.37
C PRO A 89 -12.23 -9.65 -11.02
N LYS A 90 -13.39 -9.08 -11.35
CA LYS A 90 -13.49 -7.71 -11.89
C LYS A 90 -13.37 -6.63 -10.80
N ARG A 91 -13.51 -7.02 -9.54
CA ARG A 91 -13.44 -6.10 -8.40
C ARG A 91 -12.05 -6.15 -7.77
N ILE A 92 -11.36 -5.02 -7.73
CA ILE A 92 -10.12 -4.83 -6.97
C ILE A 92 -10.49 -4.36 -5.56
N ILE A 93 -9.89 -4.97 -4.56
CA ILE A 93 -10.06 -4.64 -3.15
C ILE A 93 -8.70 -4.31 -2.54
N ILE A 94 -8.71 -3.48 -1.51
CA ILE A 94 -7.51 -3.11 -0.75
C ILE A 94 -7.60 -3.76 0.61
N LYS A 95 -6.57 -4.51 1.00
CA LYS A 95 -6.48 -5.23 2.27
C LYS A 95 -5.06 -5.18 2.82
N ARG A 96 -4.93 -5.53 4.09
CA ARG A 96 -3.63 -5.70 4.76
C ARG A 96 -3.28 -7.18 4.83
N ILE A 97 -2.05 -7.53 4.50
CA ILE A 97 -1.52 -8.88 4.71
C ILE A 97 -1.27 -9.07 6.21
N LEU A 98 -2.02 -9.95 6.83
CA LEU A 98 -1.84 -10.28 8.25
C LEU A 98 -0.82 -11.40 8.43
N ALA A 99 -0.87 -12.41 7.57
CA ALA A 99 -0.01 -13.58 7.66
C ALA A 99 0.37 -14.10 6.26
N VAL A 100 1.52 -14.74 6.19
CA VAL A 100 2.07 -15.36 4.98
C VAL A 100 2.17 -16.87 5.13
N ALA A 101 2.54 -17.55 4.07
CA ALA A 101 2.68 -19.01 4.04
C ALA A 101 3.49 -19.55 5.25
N GLY A 102 2.95 -20.55 5.93
CA GLY A 102 3.54 -21.17 7.11
C GLY A 102 3.07 -20.61 8.45
N ASP A 103 2.50 -19.41 8.47
CA ASP A 103 1.93 -18.83 9.69
C ASP A 103 0.62 -19.48 10.07
N THR A 104 0.27 -19.37 11.35
CA THR A 104 -1.05 -19.77 11.86
C THR A 104 -1.76 -18.53 12.38
N VAL A 105 -2.98 -18.32 11.90
CA VAL A 105 -3.82 -17.16 12.24
C VAL A 105 -4.96 -17.61 13.13
N LYS A 106 -5.15 -16.91 14.25
CA LYS A 106 -6.38 -17.00 15.03
C LYS A 106 -7.46 -16.18 14.33
N THR A 107 -8.48 -16.85 13.83
CA THR A 107 -9.53 -16.30 12.99
C THR A 107 -10.53 -15.46 13.77
N ARG A 108 -11.43 -14.80 13.05
CA ARG A 108 -12.61 -14.11 13.58
C ARG A 108 -13.86 -14.62 12.90
N PRO A 109 -15.03 -14.47 13.52
CA PRO A 109 -16.29 -14.71 12.81
C PRO A 109 -16.36 -13.89 11.51
N PRO A 110 -16.86 -14.43 10.40
CA PRO A 110 -17.64 -15.66 10.27
C PRO A 110 -16.84 -16.95 10.00
N CYS A 111 -15.49 -16.92 10.09
CA CYS A 111 -14.70 -18.11 9.83
C CYS A 111 -15.08 -19.24 10.84
N PRO A 112 -15.42 -20.46 10.35
CA PRO A 112 -15.84 -21.56 11.22
C PRO A 112 -14.68 -22.17 12.02
N GLU A 113 -13.45 -22.09 11.52
CA GLU A 113 -12.27 -22.64 12.17
C GLU A 113 -11.63 -21.60 13.10
N PRO A 114 -11.32 -21.95 14.35
CA PRO A 114 -10.73 -20.99 15.32
C PRO A 114 -9.28 -20.60 15.00
N GLU A 115 -8.53 -21.49 14.35
CA GLU A 115 -7.16 -21.25 13.90
C GLU A 115 -6.98 -21.85 12.50
N VAL A 116 -6.32 -21.11 11.61
CA VAL A 116 -6.03 -21.55 10.24
C VAL A 116 -4.54 -21.39 9.98
N LYS A 117 -3.89 -22.45 9.51
CA LYS A 117 -2.53 -22.40 8.99
C LYS A 117 -2.55 -21.98 7.55
N VAL A 118 -1.81 -20.92 7.22
CA VAL A 118 -1.72 -20.38 5.85
C VAL A 118 -0.92 -21.35 4.97
N PRO A 119 -1.51 -21.93 3.91
CA PRO A 119 -0.83 -22.89 3.05
C PRO A 119 0.20 -22.19 2.15
N ARG A 120 1.06 -23.00 1.53
CA ARG A 120 2.08 -22.52 0.59
C ARG A 120 1.43 -21.76 -0.58
N GLY A 121 2.04 -20.65 -1.00
CA GLY A 121 1.53 -19.80 -2.09
C GLY A 121 0.28 -18.99 -1.76
N HIS A 122 -0.15 -18.96 -0.48
CA HIS A 122 -1.30 -18.21 -0.01
C HIS A 122 -0.90 -17.17 1.03
N VAL A 123 -1.78 -16.20 1.21
CA VAL A 123 -1.68 -15.16 2.23
C VAL A 123 -3.01 -15.02 2.95
N TRP A 124 -2.96 -14.54 4.18
CA TRP A 124 -4.14 -14.17 4.94
C TRP A 124 -4.23 -12.65 4.96
N VAL A 125 -5.34 -12.12 4.43
CA VAL A 125 -5.56 -10.68 4.35
C VAL A 125 -6.79 -10.27 5.15
N GLU A 126 -6.72 -9.09 5.77
CA GLU A 126 -7.83 -8.51 6.52
C GLU A 126 -7.98 -7.01 6.22
N GLY A 127 -9.21 -6.52 6.40
CA GLY A 127 -9.44 -5.08 6.49
C GLY A 127 -9.12 -4.55 7.88
N ASP A 128 -8.74 -3.28 7.97
CA ASP A 128 -8.50 -2.63 9.25
C ASP A 128 -9.82 -2.37 10.02
N GLU A 129 -10.94 -2.28 9.30
CA GLU A 129 -12.31 -2.23 9.85
C GLU A 129 -12.95 -3.62 9.76
N SER A 130 -12.94 -4.32 10.90
CA SER A 130 -13.34 -5.74 10.97
C SER A 130 -14.82 -6.00 10.64
N PHE A 131 -15.71 -5.03 10.90
CA PHE A 131 -17.17 -5.22 10.71
C PHE A 131 -17.66 -4.91 9.29
N ARG A 132 -16.83 -4.27 8.48
CA ARG A 132 -17.17 -3.84 7.11
C ARG A 132 -16.20 -4.37 6.06
N SER A 133 -15.62 -5.52 6.34
CA SER A 133 -14.57 -6.08 5.50
C SER A 133 -14.91 -7.47 5.04
N ASP A 134 -15.09 -7.63 3.71
CA ASP A 134 -15.04 -8.96 3.09
C ASP A 134 -13.54 -9.30 2.97
N ASP A 135 -13.06 -10.24 3.76
CA ASP A 135 -11.65 -10.60 3.87
C ASP A 135 -11.44 -12.11 4.09
N SER A 136 -10.24 -12.51 4.48
CA SER A 136 -9.91 -13.92 4.66
C SER A 136 -10.72 -14.62 5.76
N ASN A 137 -11.36 -13.90 6.68
CA ASN A 137 -12.31 -14.52 7.60
C ASN A 137 -13.56 -15.05 6.91
N LEU A 138 -13.87 -14.51 5.71
CA LEU A 138 -14.98 -14.98 4.86
C LEU A 138 -14.49 -15.96 3.77
N TYR A 139 -13.34 -15.67 3.14
CA TYR A 139 -12.86 -16.42 1.98
C TYR A 139 -11.85 -17.52 2.33
N GLY A 140 -11.29 -17.52 3.54
CA GLY A 140 -10.12 -18.31 3.89
C GLY A 140 -8.82 -17.72 3.34
N PRO A 141 -7.70 -18.47 3.39
CA PRO A 141 -6.43 -18.07 2.80
C PRO A 141 -6.59 -17.87 1.29
N ILE A 142 -6.09 -16.75 0.76
CA ILE A 142 -6.19 -16.42 -0.66
C ILE A 142 -4.87 -16.66 -1.38
N PRO A 143 -4.88 -17.09 -2.65
CA PRO A 143 -3.65 -17.22 -3.43
C PRO A 143 -2.89 -15.89 -3.52
N ALA A 144 -1.58 -15.90 -3.24
CA ALA A 144 -0.74 -14.70 -3.35
C ALA A 144 -0.71 -14.15 -4.79
N ALA A 145 -0.96 -14.98 -5.78
CA ALA A 145 -1.06 -14.57 -7.19
C ALA A 145 -2.21 -13.59 -7.47
N LEU A 146 -3.18 -13.44 -6.56
CA LEU A 146 -4.23 -12.43 -6.68
C LEU A 146 -3.78 -11.02 -6.28
N ILE A 147 -2.61 -10.89 -5.66
CA ILE A 147 -2.05 -9.59 -5.28
C ILE A 147 -1.57 -8.89 -6.56
N GLU A 148 -2.01 -7.64 -6.78
CA GLU A 148 -1.64 -6.86 -7.95
C GLU A 148 -0.58 -5.81 -7.66
N SER A 149 -0.67 -5.14 -6.50
CA SER A 149 0.27 -4.09 -6.15
C SER A 149 0.32 -3.86 -4.64
N LYS A 150 1.39 -3.20 -4.19
CA LYS A 150 1.65 -2.87 -2.78
C LYS A 150 1.61 -1.36 -2.58
N LEU A 151 0.94 -0.91 -1.53
CA LEU A 151 0.89 0.50 -1.16
C LEU A 151 2.28 1.00 -0.76
N THR A 152 2.73 2.07 -1.41
CA THR A 152 4.02 2.69 -1.13
C THR A 152 3.84 4.03 -0.40
N ARG A 153 2.96 4.88 -0.90
CA ARG A 153 2.76 6.23 -0.36
C ARG A 153 1.32 6.71 -0.54
N ILE A 154 0.90 7.60 0.36
CA ILE A 154 -0.26 8.45 0.17
C ILE A 154 0.21 9.71 -0.56
N LEU A 155 -0.45 10.05 -1.68
CA LEU A 155 -0.14 11.22 -2.49
C LEU A 155 -1.04 12.41 -2.14
N TRP A 156 -2.28 12.14 -1.74
CA TRP A 156 -3.29 13.13 -1.38
C TRP A 156 -4.17 12.57 -0.26
N PRO A 157 -4.65 13.37 0.69
CA PRO A 157 -4.47 14.82 0.83
C PRO A 157 -3.07 15.22 1.34
N PRO A 158 -2.68 16.51 1.19
CA PRO A 158 -1.34 16.99 1.57
C PRO A 158 -0.97 16.75 3.03
N GLU A 159 -1.96 16.81 3.93
CA GLU A 159 -1.78 16.59 5.38
C GLU A 159 -1.37 15.15 5.70
N ARG A 160 -1.61 14.23 4.76
CA ARG A 160 -1.32 12.80 4.88
C ARG A 160 -0.27 12.31 3.90
N TYR A 161 0.33 13.23 3.14
CA TYR A 161 1.37 12.89 2.16
C TYR A 161 2.54 12.17 2.81
N GLY A 162 2.92 11.04 2.26
CA GLY A 162 4.10 10.29 2.69
C GLY A 162 3.92 8.78 2.68
N PRO A 163 4.95 8.04 3.13
CA PRO A 163 4.84 6.60 3.34
C PRO A 163 3.86 6.31 4.47
N LEU A 164 3.23 5.15 4.40
CA LEU A 164 2.40 4.68 5.50
C LEU A 164 3.31 4.24 6.64
N ILE A 165 3.46 5.13 7.63
CA ILE A 165 4.27 4.86 8.81
C ILE A 165 3.44 4.05 9.80
N GLU A 166 4.08 3.10 10.50
CA GLU A 166 3.44 2.41 11.61
C GLU A 166 2.89 3.44 12.63
N PRO A 167 1.70 3.19 13.18
CA PRO A 167 1.13 4.10 14.14
C PRO A 167 2.05 4.25 15.34
N SER A 168 2.54 5.46 15.57
CA SER A 168 3.37 5.84 16.70
C SER A 168 2.72 7.03 17.41
N ILE A 169 2.97 7.16 18.72
CA ILE A 169 2.52 8.31 19.46
C ILE A 169 3.54 9.44 19.23
N PRO A 170 3.17 10.56 18.60
CA PRO A 170 4.04 11.72 18.51
C PRO A 170 4.37 12.26 19.91
N ILE A 171 5.62 12.67 20.13
CA ILE A 171 6.17 13.05 21.45
C ILE A 171 5.34 14.13 22.16
N ASN A 172 4.64 14.98 21.41
CA ASN A 172 3.88 16.11 21.94
C ASN A 172 2.37 16.01 21.69
N CYS A 173 1.81 14.79 21.46
CA CYS A 173 0.38 14.64 21.25
C CYS A 173 -0.40 14.57 22.57
N THR A 174 -1.42 15.40 22.69
CA THR A 174 -2.39 15.38 23.80
C THR A 174 -3.82 15.39 23.26
N GLY A 175 -4.78 15.02 24.08
CA GLY A 175 -6.20 15.10 23.74
C GLY A 175 -6.66 14.08 22.68
N PRO A 176 -7.55 14.48 21.75
CA PRO A 176 -8.14 13.56 20.77
C PRO A 176 -7.12 12.87 19.86
N ALA A 177 -6.07 13.59 19.42
CA ALA A 177 -5.02 13.04 18.57
C ALA A 177 -4.25 11.91 19.27
N TYR A 178 -3.97 12.05 20.56
CA TYR A 178 -3.35 10.98 21.37
C TYR A 178 -4.24 9.74 21.41
N ARG A 179 -5.55 9.90 21.65
CA ARG A 179 -6.50 8.77 21.67
C ARG A 179 -6.52 8.03 20.34
N HIS A 180 -6.63 8.74 19.23
CA HIS A 180 -6.62 8.13 17.89
C HIS A 180 -5.32 7.37 17.60
N ALA A 181 -4.16 7.94 17.95
CA ALA A 181 -2.86 7.26 17.78
C ALA A 181 -2.77 6.00 18.65
N ASN A 182 -3.17 6.10 19.91
CA ASN A 182 -3.16 4.97 20.84
C ASN A 182 -4.11 3.85 20.39
N ASP A 183 -5.31 4.18 19.93
CA ASP A 183 -6.26 3.21 19.41
C ASP A 183 -5.70 2.50 18.16
N ALA A 184 -5.02 3.20 17.27
CA ALA A 184 -4.37 2.63 16.12
C ALA A 184 -3.26 1.64 16.52
N ILE A 185 -2.46 1.99 17.52
CA ILE A 185 -1.41 1.10 18.08
C ILE A 185 -2.02 -0.15 18.71
N GLN A 186 -3.07 0.01 19.51
CA GLN A 186 -3.75 -1.13 20.14
C GLN A 186 -4.35 -2.07 19.10
N ARG A 187 -4.96 -1.54 18.04
CA ARG A 187 -5.48 -2.35 16.92
C ARG A 187 -4.34 -3.11 16.21
N ALA A 188 -3.21 -2.46 15.95
CA ALA A 188 -2.05 -3.12 15.35
C ALA A 188 -1.50 -4.24 16.24
N LYS A 189 -1.36 -4.00 17.54
CA LYS A 189 -0.95 -5.02 18.53
C LYS A 189 -1.92 -6.19 18.57
N ALA A 190 -3.21 -5.91 18.61
CA ALA A 190 -4.25 -6.94 18.64
C ALA A 190 -4.26 -7.79 17.36
N ARG A 191 -3.99 -7.21 16.18
CA ARG A 191 -3.81 -7.97 14.93
C ARG A 191 -2.61 -8.89 15.01
N ARG A 192 -1.43 -8.37 15.37
CA ARG A 192 -0.19 -9.12 15.46
C ARG A 192 -0.26 -10.25 16.49
N ALA A 193 -0.94 -10.03 17.61
CA ALA A 193 -1.12 -11.06 18.65
C ALA A 193 -1.91 -12.29 18.20
N ARG A 194 -2.67 -12.19 17.09
CA ARG A 194 -3.42 -13.30 16.52
C ARG A 194 -2.60 -14.17 15.58
N VAL A 195 -1.40 -13.74 15.21
CA VAL A 195 -0.54 -14.45 14.28
C VAL A 195 0.56 -15.17 15.05
N LYS A 196 0.60 -16.47 14.93
CA LYS A 196 1.72 -17.31 15.35
C LYS A 196 2.64 -17.47 14.14
N ILE A 197 3.83 -16.86 14.19
CA ILE A 197 4.81 -16.90 13.10
C ILE A 197 5.30 -18.33 12.96
N GLY A 198 5.06 -18.91 11.79
CA GLY A 198 5.54 -20.23 11.43
C GLY A 198 6.99 -20.18 10.92
N ARG A 199 7.60 -21.35 10.82
CA ARG A 199 8.88 -21.46 10.09
C ARG A 199 8.62 -21.20 8.62
N PRO A 200 9.48 -20.39 7.95
CA PRO A 200 9.37 -20.24 6.50
C PRO A 200 9.48 -21.64 5.86
N TYR A 201 8.66 -21.90 4.85
CA TYR A 201 8.75 -23.15 4.09
C TYR A 201 10.14 -23.23 3.45
N ASN A 202 10.99 -24.16 3.95
CA ASN A 202 12.23 -24.49 3.27
C ASN A 202 11.89 -25.25 1.99
N VAL A 203 12.38 -24.73 0.88
CA VAL A 203 12.16 -25.31 -0.47
C VAL A 203 12.66 -26.77 -0.56
N ASP A 204 13.61 -27.15 0.31
CA ASP A 204 14.34 -28.41 0.23
C ASP A 204 13.75 -29.54 1.13
N ALA A 205 12.74 -29.25 1.97
CA ALA A 205 12.26 -30.25 2.95
C ALA A 205 11.00 -31.00 2.51
N ASP A 206 10.27 -30.53 1.49
CA ASP A 206 8.96 -31.09 1.11
C ASP A 206 8.96 -31.76 -0.28
N THR A 207 10.12 -32.20 -0.77
CA THR A 207 10.25 -32.91 -2.05
C THR A 207 10.53 -34.42 -1.85
N TYR A 208 9.84 -35.07 -0.90
CA TYR A 208 9.80 -36.53 -0.81
C TYR A 208 8.40 -37.00 -0.52
#